data_2b3100b3449dfc4b3fc335db794f8dab
#
_entry.id   2b3100b3449dfc4b3fc335db794f8dab
#
_cell.length_a   1.000
_cell.length_b   1.000
_cell.length_c   1.000
_cell.angle_alpha   90.00
_cell.angle_beta   90.00
_cell.angle_gamma   90.00
#
_symmetry.space_group_name_H-M   'P 1'
#
loop_
_entity.id
_entity.type
_entity.pdbx_description
1 polymer ?
#
loop_
_entity_poly.entity_id
_entity_poly.type
_entity_poly.pdbx_seq_one_letter_code
_entity_poly.pdbx_strand_id
1 'polypeptide(L)'
;MPLVTTTEMFKKAYDGGYAIGAFNINNMETIQGIVEAGMETRSPLILQVSKGARQYANVTYLKKLMEAATIESDLPIAFHLDHGDSFELCKDCVDNGFTSVMIDASHMPFEENVKLTRQVVEYAHDHGVVVEAELGKLAGIEEHVVSDSHQYTDPDEVQEFVSRTGVDSLAIAIGTSHGAYKFKGKPELRFDILEEVEKRLPDFPIVLHGASSVPQK
;
A
#
# COMPACT_ATOMS: atom_id res chain seq x y z
N MET A 1 -7.96 15.62 13.23
CA MET A 1 -6.83 16.20 12.45
C MET A 1 -7.10 16.06 10.96
N PRO A 2 -6.49 16.84 10.05
CA PRO A 2 -6.59 16.56 8.62
C PRO A 2 -5.94 15.22 8.30
N LEU A 3 -6.33 14.60 7.17
CA LEU A 3 -5.62 13.46 6.60
C LEU A 3 -4.15 13.83 6.34
N VAL A 4 -3.25 12.86 6.49
CA VAL A 4 -1.81 13.04 6.29
C VAL A 4 -1.30 12.12 5.18
N THR A 5 -0.16 12.44 4.58
CA THR A 5 0.58 11.49 3.73
C THR A 5 1.31 10.45 4.58
N THR A 6 1.78 9.39 3.97
CA THR A 6 2.53 8.34 4.69
C THR A 6 3.98 8.73 5.01
N THR A 7 4.53 9.81 4.42
CA THR A 7 5.94 10.20 4.54
C THR A 7 6.44 10.27 5.97
N GLU A 8 5.82 11.13 6.81
CA GLU A 8 6.22 11.29 8.21
C GLU A 8 5.87 10.07 9.06
N MET A 9 4.80 9.36 8.70
CA MET A 9 4.39 8.14 9.38
C MET A 9 5.44 7.04 9.18
N PHE A 10 5.88 6.81 7.95
CA PHE A 10 6.89 5.81 7.60
C PHE A 10 8.25 6.15 8.20
N LYS A 11 8.65 7.42 8.13
CA LYS A 11 9.90 7.86 8.78
C LYS A 11 9.92 7.54 10.28
N LYS A 12 8.85 7.87 10.99
CA LYS A 12 8.74 7.58 12.43
C LYS A 12 8.70 6.08 12.73
N ALA A 13 8.05 5.30 11.87
CA ALA A 13 7.98 3.85 12.00
C ALA A 13 9.36 3.22 11.80
N TYR A 14 10.10 3.65 10.79
CA TYR A 14 11.46 3.20 10.51
C TYR A 14 12.40 3.53 11.68
N ASP A 15 12.46 4.80 12.08
CA ASP A 15 13.30 5.27 13.20
C ASP A 15 12.92 4.59 14.53
N GLY A 16 11.65 4.27 14.72
CA GLY A 16 11.11 3.65 15.94
C GLY A 16 11.13 2.12 15.94
N GLY A 17 11.46 1.48 14.81
CA GLY A 17 11.50 0.03 14.67
C GLY A 17 10.12 -0.64 14.83
N TYR A 18 9.05 -0.03 14.27
CA TYR A 18 7.70 -0.59 14.25
C TYR A 18 7.07 -0.52 12.86
N ALA A 19 6.05 -1.34 12.63
CA ALA A 19 5.27 -1.33 11.39
C ALA A 19 3.95 -0.58 11.59
N ILE A 20 3.43 -0.01 10.49
CA ILE A 20 2.11 0.64 10.45
C ILE A 20 1.14 -0.30 9.74
N GLY A 21 -0.03 -0.52 10.35
CA GLY A 21 -1.08 -1.31 9.73
C GLY A 21 -1.81 -0.53 8.64
N ALA A 22 -1.99 -1.19 7.46
CA ALA A 22 -2.85 -0.73 6.39
C ALA A 22 -4.09 -1.64 6.33
N PHE A 23 -5.27 -1.02 6.44
CA PHE A 23 -6.52 -1.74 6.63
C PHE A 23 -7.52 -1.40 5.55
N ASN A 24 -8.00 -2.43 4.84
CA ASN A 24 -9.03 -2.27 3.83
C ASN A 24 -10.36 -1.90 4.44
N ILE A 25 -10.97 -0.85 3.91
CA ILE A 25 -12.25 -0.32 4.34
C ILE A 25 -13.26 -0.30 3.18
N ASN A 26 -14.52 -0.59 3.48
CA ASN A 26 -15.59 -0.55 2.50
C ASN A 26 -16.94 -0.08 3.05
N ASN A 27 -17.07 0.07 4.37
CA ASN A 27 -18.28 0.50 5.05
C ASN A 27 -17.97 1.22 6.37
N MET A 28 -18.98 1.79 6.98
CA MET A 28 -18.90 2.55 8.22
C MET A 28 -18.38 1.69 9.38
N GLU A 29 -18.89 0.47 9.52
CA GLU A 29 -18.60 -0.41 10.65
C GLU A 29 -17.13 -0.83 10.70
N THR A 30 -16.55 -1.11 9.54
CA THR A 30 -15.11 -1.40 9.45
C THR A 30 -14.26 -0.20 9.81
N ILE A 31 -14.63 0.99 9.34
CA ILE A 31 -13.88 2.22 9.68
C ILE A 31 -13.96 2.49 11.17
N GLN A 32 -15.14 2.42 11.79
CA GLN A 32 -15.31 2.65 13.22
C GLN A 32 -14.46 1.69 14.04
N GLY A 33 -14.53 0.38 13.78
CA GLY A 33 -13.74 -0.60 14.53
C GLY A 33 -12.23 -0.41 14.38
N ILE A 34 -11.73 -0.05 13.19
CA ILE A 34 -10.31 0.21 12.96
C ILE A 34 -9.86 1.49 13.67
N VAL A 35 -10.65 2.55 13.60
CA VAL A 35 -10.34 3.84 14.25
C VAL A 35 -10.37 3.70 15.77
N GLU A 36 -11.35 3.00 16.34
CA GLU A 36 -11.43 2.71 17.78
C GLU A 36 -10.18 1.92 18.25
N ALA A 37 -9.81 0.86 17.53
CA ALA A 37 -8.60 0.10 17.83
C ALA A 37 -7.32 0.94 17.72
N GLY A 38 -7.25 1.81 16.72
CA GLY A 38 -6.16 2.77 16.57
C GLY A 38 -6.05 3.74 17.73
N MET A 39 -7.17 4.27 18.22
CA MET A 39 -7.21 5.17 19.38
C MET A 39 -6.80 4.45 20.67
N GLU A 40 -7.29 3.23 20.90
CA GLU A 40 -6.92 2.43 22.06
C GLU A 40 -5.42 2.13 22.10
N THR A 41 -4.83 1.84 20.95
CA THR A 41 -3.40 1.51 20.82
C THR A 41 -2.51 2.72 20.56
N ARG A 42 -3.09 3.91 20.32
CA ARG A 42 -2.39 5.14 19.90
C ARG A 42 -1.53 4.93 18.66
N SER A 43 -2.04 4.16 17.72
CA SER A 43 -1.34 3.79 16.49
C SER A 43 -1.78 4.64 15.31
N PRO A 44 -0.86 5.11 14.46
CA PRO A 44 -1.21 5.72 13.18
C PRO A 44 -1.88 4.69 12.28
N LEU A 45 -2.73 5.13 11.36
CA LEU A 45 -3.53 4.26 10.50
C LEU A 45 -3.36 4.60 9.02
N ILE A 46 -3.28 3.57 8.20
CA ILE A 46 -3.51 3.67 6.76
C ILE A 46 -4.87 3.01 6.49
N LEU A 47 -5.86 3.81 6.12
CA LEU A 47 -7.17 3.33 5.71
C LEU A 47 -7.18 3.25 4.19
N GLN A 48 -7.22 2.02 3.67
CA GLN A 48 -7.05 1.77 2.25
C GLN A 48 -8.31 1.26 1.57
N VAL A 49 -8.45 1.64 0.32
CA VAL A 49 -9.64 1.36 -0.49
C VAL A 49 -9.20 0.78 -1.83
N SER A 50 -9.64 -0.43 -2.11
CA SER A 50 -9.43 -1.05 -3.41
C SER A 50 -10.40 -0.51 -4.47
N LYS A 51 -10.14 -0.83 -5.74
CA LYS A 51 -11.04 -0.53 -6.85
C LYS A 51 -12.44 -1.07 -6.60
N GLY A 52 -12.55 -2.32 -6.12
CA GLY A 52 -13.83 -2.97 -5.81
C GLY A 52 -14.57 -2.28 -4.66
N ALA A 53 -13.87 -1.91 -3.59
CA ALA A 53 -14.47 -1.17 -2.48
C ALA A 53 -15.00 0.21 -2.93
N ARG A 54 -14.30 0.90 -3.84
CA ARG A 54 -14.78 2.15 -4.45
C ARG A 54 -16.03 1.97 -5.29
N GLN A 55 -16.12 0.87 -6.04
CA GLN A 55 -17.33 0.54 -6.80
C GLN A 55 -18.51 0.21 -5.91
N TYR A 56 -18.27 -0.53 -4.82
CA TYR A 56 -19.28 -0.91 -3.86
C TYR A 56 -19.85 0.27 -3.07
N ALA A 57 -18.99 1.07 -2.44
CA ALA A 57 -19.40 2.11 -1.50
C ALA A 57 -19.52 3.51 -2.11
N ASN A 58 -19.03 3.72 -3.33
CA ASN A 58 -18.89 5.02 -3.99
C ASN A 58 -17.90 5.96 -3.27
N VAL A 59 -17.06 6.62 -4.06
CA VAL A 59 -15.99 7.49 -3.53
C VAL A 59 -16.50 8.66 -2.68
N THR A 60 -17.66 9.20 -3.00
CA THR A 60 -18.26 10.30 -2.23
C THR A 60 -18.60 9.90 -0.79
N TYR A 61 -19.20 8.71 -0.61
CA TYR A 61 -19.50 8.18 0.72
C TYR A 61 -18.20 7.87 1.48
N LEU A 62 -17.25 7.22 0.83
CA LEU A 62 -15.96 6.90 1.44
C LEU A 62 -15.22 8.16 1.92
N LYS A 63 -15.20 9.23 1.12
CA LYS A 63 -14.63 10.53 1.54
C LYS A 63 -15.32 11.07 2.80
N LYS A 64 -16.63 11.01 2.89
CA LYS A 64 -17.37 11.50 4.07
C LYS A 64 -17.13 10.64 5.30
N LEU A 65 -17.00 9.33 5.13
CA LEU A 65 -16.61 8.44 6.21
C LEU A 65 -15.16 8.71 6.68
N MET A 66 -14.24 9.01 5.76
CA MET A 66 -12.88 9.42 6.10
C MET A 66 -12.84 10.76 6.83
N GLU A 67 -13.63 11.74 6.39
CA GLU A 67 -13.79 13.01 7.12
C GLU A 67 -14.27 12.76 8.54
N ALA A 68 -15.29 11.91 8.73
CA ALA A 68 -15.78 11.54 10.06
C ALA A 68 -14.68 10.90 10.92
N ALA A 69 -13.93 9.94 10.37
CA ALA A 69 -12.82 9.29 11.08
C ALA A 69 -11.78 10.30 11.60
N THR A 70 -11.47 11.35 10.82
CA THR A 70 -10.52 12.40 11.22
C THR A 70 -11.07 13.39 12.24
N ILE A 71 -12.39 13.49 12.37
CA ILE A 71 -13.06 14.30 13.41
C ILE A 71 -13.07 13.53 14.73
N GLU A 72 -13.41 12.25 14.69
CA GLU A 72 -13.56 11.38 15.86
C GLU A 72 -12.22 10.98 16.48
N SER A 73 -11.09 11.12 15.76
CA SER A 73 -9.78 10.75 16.26
C SER A 73 -8.74 11.86 16.10
N ASP A 74 -7.72 11.84 16.96
CA ASP A 74 -6.52 12.69 16.88
C ASP A 74 -5.30 11.96 16.25
N LEU A 75 -5.54 10.79 15.69
CA LEU A 75 -4.50 9.96 15.07
C LEU A 75 -4.07 10.49 13.70
N PRO A 76 -2.82 10.30 13.32
CA PRO A 76 -2.40 10.42 11.92
C PRO A 76 -3.09 9.35 11.08
N ILE A 77 -3.91 9.73 10.11
CA ILE A 77 -4.62 8.82 9.21
C ILE A 77 -4.24 9.17 7.77
N ALA A 78 -3.74 8.19 7.01
CA ALA A 78 -3.58 8.30 5.56
C ALA A 78 -4.76 7.63 4.85
N PHE A 79 -5.27 8.27 3.79
CA PHE A 79 -6.28 7.70 2.90
C PHE A 79 -5.61 7.22 1.63
N HIS A 80 -5.60 5.91 1.42
CA HIS A 80 -4.77 5.23 0.44
C HIS A 80 -5.60 4.47 -0.60
N LEU A 81 -5.19 4.54 -1.88
CA LEU A 81 -5.65 3.62 -2.92
C LEU A 81 -4.81 2.36 -2.88
N ASP A 82 -5.46 1.22 -2.69
CA ASP A 82 -4.88 -0.12 -2.67
C ASP A 82 -4.95 -0.75 -4.07
N HIS A 83 -3.82 -1.17 -4.63
CA HIS A 83 -3.67 -1.79 -5.96
C HIS A 83 -4.41 -1.07 -7.11
N GLY A 84 -4.02 0.15 -7.39
CA GLY A 84 -4.47 0.87 -8.57
C GLY A 84 -3.93 0.22 -9.85
N ASP A 85 -4.82 -0.08 -10.81
CA ASP A 85 -4.49 -0.81 -12.04
C ASP A 85 -4.21 0.10 -13.25
N SER A 86 -4.32 1.41 -13.09
CA SER A 86 -4.19 2.37 -14.19
C SER A 86 -3.87 3.78 -13.69
N PHE A 87 -3.27 4.58 -14.57
CA PHE A 87 -3.04 6.00 -14.32
C PHE A 87 -4.34 6.74 -14.02
N GLU A 88 -5.40 6.45 -14.77
CA GLU A 88 -6.71 7.09 -14.63
C GLU A 88 -7.33 6.86 -13.27
N LEU A 89 -7.18 5.64 -12.71
CA LEU A 89 -7.69 5.32 -11.39
C LEU A 89 -6.89 6.04 -10.30
N CYS A 90 -5.56 6.02 -10.39
CA CYS A 90 -4.70 6.76 -9.45
C CYS A 90 -4.99 8.26 -9.51
N LYS A 91 -5.08 8.83 -10.71
CA LYS A 91 -5.46 10.23 -10.93
C LYS A 91 -6.80 10.57 -10.29
N ASP A 92 -7.83 9.76 -10.52
CA ASP A 92 -9.15 9.98 -9.94
C ASP A 92 -9.12 9.93 -8.40
N CYS A 93 -8.30 9.06 -7.81
CA CYS A 93 -8.11 9.04 -6.36
C CYS A 93 -7.42 10.31 -5.85
N VAL A 94 -6.35 10.76 -6.50
CA VAL A 94 -5.66 12.02 -6.19
C VAL A 94 -6.65 13.19 -6.23
N ASP A 95 -7.42 13.32 -7.32
CA ASP A 95 -8.42 14.39 -7.51
C ASP A 95 -9.54 14.32 -6.45
N ASN A 96 -9.79 13.16 -5.89
CA ASN A 96 -10.78 12.93 -4.85
C ASN A 96 -10.24 13.05 -3.41
N GLY A 97 -8.99 13.48 -3.22
CA GLY A 97 -8.42 13.81 -1.92
C GLY A 97 -7.84 12.63 -1.16
N PHE A 98 -7.44 11.58 -1.86
CA PHE A 98 -6.56 10.57 -1.29
C PHE A 98 -5.20 11.20 -1.01
N THR A 99 -4.56 10.79 0.08
CA THR A 99 -3.25 11.31 0.48
C THR A 99 -2.10 10.40 0.09
N SER A 100 -2.44 9.20 -0.37
CA SER A 100 -1.52 8.19 -0.87
C SER A 100 -2.22 7.33 -1.92
N VAL A 101 -1.50 6.92 -2.96
CA VAL A 101 -2.00 5.99 -3.97
C VAL A 101 -0.97 4.93 -4.28
N MET A 102 -1.41 3.69 -4.51
CA MET A 102 -0.56 2.63 -5.05
C MET A 102 -0.88 2.42 -6.52
N ILE A 103 0.16 2.34 -7.34
CA ILE A 103 0.10 1.83 -8.70
C ILE A 103 0.72 0.44 -8.75
N ASP A 104 -0.08 -0.55 -9.09
CA ASP A 104 0.38 -1.92 -9.28
C ASP A 104 0.48 -2.28 -10.76
N ALA A 105 1.68 -2.15 -11.28
CA ALA A 105 2.07 -2.59 -12.62
C ALA A 105 3.05 -3.78 -12.58
N SER A 106 3.11 -4.51 -11.49
CA SER A 106 4.02 -5.65 -11.26
C SER A 106 3.83 -6.79 -12.26
N HIS A 107 2.65 -6.87 -12.88
CA HIS A 107 2.34 -7.85 -13.93
C HIS A 107 2.93 -7.48 -15.30
N MET A 108 3.38 -6.24 -15.48
CA MET A 108 3.97 -5.74 -16.73
C MET A 108 5.49 -6.01 -16.78
N PRO A 109 6.11 -5.94 -17.97
CA PRO A 109 7.57 -5.88 -18.06
C PRO A 109 8.15 -4.70 -17.29
N PHE A 110 9.37 -4.84 -16.77
CA PHE A 110 10.04 -3.82 -15.93
C PHE A 110 9.99 -2.41 -16.50
N GLU A 111 10.32 -2.24 -17.79
CA GLU A 111 10.31 -0.92 -18.44
C GLU A 111 8.91 -0.30 -18.54
N GLU A 112 7.88 -1.11 -18.71
CA GLU A 112 6.49 -0.64 -18.73
C GLU A 112 6.00 -0.28 -17.35
N ASN A 113 6.38 -1.07 -16.33
CA ASN A 113 6.13 -0.75 -14.93
C ASN A 113 6.79 0.58 -14.55
N VAL A 114 8.08 0.76 -14.84
CA VAL A 114 8.79 2.03 -14.60
C VAL A 114 8.08 3.21 -15.27
N LYS A 115 7.68 3.06 -16.52
CA LYS A 115 7.02 4.14 -17.29
C LYS A 115 5.67 4.53 -16.68
N LEU A 116 4.82 3.56 -16.38
CA LEU A 116 3.50 3.81 -15.80
C LEU A 116 3.60 4.37 -14.39
N THR A 117 4.44 3.77 -13.56
CA THR A 117 4.69 4.24 -12.19
C THR A 117 5.18 5.68 -12.17
N ARG A 118 6.17 6.02 -13.00
CA ARG A 118 6.67 7.39 -13.11
C ARG A 118 5.59 8.38 -13.51
N GLN A 119 4.71 8.03 -14.45
CA GLN A 119 3.59 8.88 -14.85
C GLN A 119 2.64 9.17 -13.68
N VAL A 120 2.37 8.17 -12.84
CA VAL A 120 1.56 8.34 -11.63
C VAL A 120 2.28 9.22 -10.61
N VAL A 121 3.58 8.98 -10.38
CA VAL A 121 4.40 9.76 -9.44
C VAL A 121 4.41 11.24 -9.82
N GLU A 122 4.69 11.57 -11.09
CA GLU A 122 4.72 12.95 -11.56
C GLU A 122 3.37 13.65 -11.29
N TYR A 123 2.26 13.00 -11.58
CA TYR A 123 0.94 13.56 -11.31
C TYR A 123 0.64 13.71 -9.82
N ALA A 124 0.87 12.67 -9.04
CA ALA A 124 0.55 12.63 -7.61
C ALA A 124 1.39 13.66 -6.82
N HIS A 125 2.69 13.74 -7.10
CA HIS A 125 3.59 14.69 -6.44
C HIS A 125 3.21 16.15 -6.71
N ASP A 126 2.77 16.49 -7.93
CA ASP A 126 2.24 17.82 -8.26
C ASP A 126 1.01 18.20 -7.41
N HIS A 127 0.33 17.22 -6.83
CA HIS A 127 -0.83 17.41 -5.96
C HIS A 127 -0.53 17.14 -4.47
N GLY A 128 0.74 16.91 -4.11
CA GLY A 128 1.15 16.64 -2.72
C GLY A 128 0.72 15.28 -2.19
N VAL A 129 0.48 14.31 -3.08
CA VAL A 129 0.11 12.93 -2.77
C VAL A 129 1.31 12.02 -2.98
N VAL A 130 1.54 11.08 -2.07
CA VAL A 130 2.63 10.10 -2.15
C VAL A 130 2.22 8.85 -2.92
N VAL A 131 3.20 8.16 -3.49
CA VAL A 131 2.98 7.00 -4.34
C VAL A 131 3.71 5.77 -3.82
N GLU A 132 2.99 4.67 -3.75
CA GLU A 132 3.50 3.33 -3.58
C GLU A 132 3.51 2.61 -4.93
N ALA A 133 4.50 1.75 -5.17
CA ALA A 133 4.52 0.85 -6.32
C ALA A 133 4.95 -0.56 -5.91
N GLU A 134 4.86 -1.51 -6.84
CA GLU A 134 5.19 -2.91 -6.57
C GLU A 134 6.22 -3.46 -7.55
N LEU A 135 7.19 -4.21 -7.00
CA LEU A 135 8.11 -5.08 -7.73
C LEU A 135 8.01 -6.53 -7.24
N GLY A 136 8.08 -7.44 -8.19
CA GLY A 136 7.75 -8.84 -7.96
C GLY A 136 6.25 -9.06 -8.12
N LYS A 137 5.79 -10.30 -7.97
CA LYS A 137 4.39 -10.67 -8.17
C LYS A 137 3.95 -11.63 -7.07
N LEU A 138 2.98 -11.21 -6.30
CA LEU A 138 2.40 -12.07 -5.27
C LEU A 138 1.48 -13.12 -5.88
N ALA A 139 1.51 -14.34 -5.33
CA ALA A 139 0.50 -15.34 -5.66
C ALA A 139 -0.79 -15.07 -4.90
N GLY A 140 -1.91 -15.52 -5.45
CA GLY A 140 -3.23 -15.43 -4.85
C GLY A 140 -4.27 -14.85 -5.78
N ILE A 141 -5.43 -14.57 -5.22
CA ILE A 141 -6.55 -13.95 -5.93
C ILE A 141 -6.84 -12.64 -5.23
N GLU A 142 -6.59 -11.53 -5.92
CA GLU A 142 -6.99 -10.22 -5.47
C GLU A 142 -7.72 -9.50 -6.59
N GLU A 143 -8.98 -9.19 -6.33
CA GLU A 143 -9.92 -8.56 -7.26
C GLU A 143 -9.89 -9.15 -8.70
N HIS A 144 -8.99 -8.67 -9.54
CA HIS A 144 -8.86 -9.08 -10.94
C HIS A 144 -7.52 -9.74 -11.25
N VAL A 145 -6.60 -9.80 -10.27
CA VAL A 145 -5.29 -10.43 -10.46
C VAL A 145 -5.32 -11.84 -9.90
N VAL A 146 -5.17 -12.82 -10.76
CA VAL A 146 -5.00 -14.22 -10.39
C VAL A 146 -3.59 -14.64 -10.77
N SER A 147 -2.79 -15.01 -9.80
CA SER A 147 -1.45 -15.55 -10.04
C SER A 147 -1.29 -16.90 -9.34
N ASP A 148 -1.02 -17.93 -10.13
CA ASP A 148 -0.80 -19.29 -9.62
C ASP A 148 0.63 -19.50 -9.06
N SER A 149 1.52 -18.53 -9.24
CA SER A 149 2.93 -18.62 -8.81
C SER A 149 3.45 -17.28 -8.30
N HIS A 150 4.31 -17.35 -7.29
CA HIS A 150 5.09 -16.20 -6.85
C HIS A 150 6.19 -15.90 -7.86
N GLN A 151 6.37 -14.61 -8.16
CA GLN A 151 7.59 -14.08 -8.71
C GLN A 151 8.20 -13.15 -7.66
N TYR A 152 9.17 -13.67 -6.91
CA TYR A 152 9.84 -12.87 -5.89
C TYR A 152 10.45 -11.61 -6.48
N THR A 153 10.51 -10.56 -5.68
CA THR A 153 11.23 -9.33 -6.05
C THR A 153 12.70 -9.65 -6.27
N ASP A 154 13.24 -9.19 -7.39
CA ASP A 154 14.67 -9.21 -7.65
C ASP A 154 15.35 -8.01 -6.95
N PRO A 155 16.20 -8.24 -5.94
CA PRO A 155 16.86 -7.14 -5.25
C PRO A 155 17.75 -6.29 -6.17
N ASP A 156 18.23 -6.84 -7.29
CA ASP A 156 19.08 -6.10 -8.23
C ASP A 156 18.31 -5.00 -8.99
N GLU A 157 16.99 -5.12 -9.10
CA GLU A 157 16.13 -4.16 -9.80
C GLU A 157 15.64 -3.01 -8.92
N VAL A 158 15.57 -3.17 -7.58
CA VAL A 158 14.87 -2.22 -6.70
C VAL A 158 15.47 -0.82 -6.71
N GLN A 159 16.80 -0.71 -6.72
CA GLN A 159 17.47 0.59 -6.70
C GLN A 159 17.26 1.36 -8.02
N GLU A 160 17.34 0.66 -9.14
CA GLU A 160 17.05 1.24 -10.45
C GLU A 160 15.60 1.68 -10.54
N PHE A 161 14.66 0.83 -10.12
CA PHE A 161 13.24 1.13 -10.13
C PHE A 161 12.91 2.40 -9.33
N VAL A 162 13.31 2.45 -8.06
CA VAL A 162 13.05 3.60 -7.18
C VAL A 162 13.68 4.88 -7.75
N SER A 163 14.92 4.81 -8.22
CA SER A 163 15.61 5.98 -8.78
C SER A 163 14.98 6.51 -10.07
N ARG A 164 14.43 5.62 -10.89
CA ARG A 164 13.81 6.00 -12.18
C ARG A 164 12.37 6.44 -12.06
N THR A 165 11.65 5.94 -11.06
CA THR A 165 10.23 6.24 -10.85
C THR A 165 10.00 7.38 -9.86
N GLY A 166 10.83 7.48 -8.82
CA GLY A 166 10.67 8.46 -7.74
C GLY A 166 9.54 8.11 -6.77
N VAL A 167 9.16 6.83 -6.64
CA VAL A 167 8.15 6.38 -5.67
C VAL A 167 8.58 6.65 -4.22
N ASP A 168 7.61 6.77 -3.33
CA ASP A 168 7.81 7.07 -1.91
C ASP A 168 7.88 5.81 -1.03
N SER A 169 7.33 4.70 -1.52
CA SER A 169 7.42 3.37 -0.88
C SER A 169 7.33 2.25 -1.91
N LEU A 170 7.86 1.08 -1.56
CA LEU A 170 7.92 -0.07 -2.45
C LEU A 170 7.34 -1.31 -1.80
N ALA A 171 6.30 -1.86 -2.41
CA ALA A 171 5.80 -3.19 -2.10
C ALA A 171 6.69 -4.26 -2.75
N ILE A 172 7.05 -5.27 -1.96
CA ILE A 172 7.91 -6.37 -2.39
C ILE A 172 7.25 -7.73 -2.20
N ALA A 173 7.53 -8.64 -3.11
CA ALA A 173 7.07 -10.02 -3.06
C ALA A 173 8.13 -10.92 -2.40
N ILE A 174 7.88 -11.34 -1.17
CA ILE A 174 8.78 -12.22 -0.41
C ILE A 174 8.10 -13.52 0.07
N GLY A 175 6.95 -13.89 -0.51
CA GLY A 175 6.26 -15.15 -0.22
C GLY A 175 4.98 -15.02 0.60
N THR A 176 4.45 -13.81 0.79
CA THR A 176 3.08 -13.59 1.26
C THR A 176 2.07 -13.85 0.15
N SER A 177 0.80 -13.92 0.47
CA SER A 177 -0.26 -14.19 -0.50
C SER A 177 -1.49 -13.34 -0.23
N HIS A 178 -2.12 -12.85 -1.30
CA HIS A 178 -3.36 -12.10 -1.24
C HIS A 178 -4.60 -12.99 -1.01
N GLY A 179 -5.70 -12.37 -0.59
CA GLY A 179 -7.03 -12.97 -0.55
C GLY A 179 -7.35 -13.72 0.75
N ALA A 180 -8.58 -14.22 0.83
CA ALA A 180 -9.12 -14.89 2.02
C ALA A 180 -8.60 -16.35 2.18
N TYR A 181 -8.17 -16.99 1.09
CA TYR A 181 -7.68 -18.38 1.06
C TYR A 181 -6.19 -18.43 0.75
N LYS A 182 -5.40 -17.88 1.65
CA LYS A 182 -4.01 -17.46 1.40
C LYS A 182 -3.02 -18.60 1.20
N PHE A 183 -3.06 -19.67 2.00
CA PHE A 183 -2.04 -20.72 1.94
C PHE A 183 -2.64 -22.11 1.96
N LYS A 184 -2.15 -22.99 1.07
CA LYS A 184 -2.36 -24.44 1.17
C LYS A 184 -1.32 -25.13 2.07
N GLY A 185 -0.43 -24.38 2.73
CA GLY A 185 0.67 -24.86 3.58
C GLY A 185 1.21 -23.74 4.49
N LYS A 186 2.39 -23.96 5.10
CA LYS A 186 3.06 -22.89 5.86
C LYS A 186 3.65 -21.88 4.88
N PRO A 187 3.43 -20.56 5.09
CA PRO A 187 4.11 -19.54 4.31
C PRO A 187 5.61 -19.64 4.55
N GLU A 188 6.38 -19.61 3.49
CA GLU A 188 7.83 -19.60 3.56
C GLU A 188 8.30 -18.20 3.09
N LEU A 189 8.59 -17.34 4.07
CA LEU A 189 8.99 -15.97 3.79
C LEU A 189 10.48 -15.89 3.47
N ARG A 190 10.80 -15.21 2.40
CA ARG A 190 12.15 -14.97 1.90
C ARG A 190 12.74 -13.70 2.55
N PHE A 191 13.09 -13.81 3.85
CA PHE A 191 13.73 -12.71 4.58
C PHE A 191 15.10 -12.32 4.00
N ASP A 192 15.78 -13.25 3.33
CA ASP A 192 17.01 -12.97 2.60
C ASP A 192 16.83 -11.92 1.50
N ILE A 193 15.67 -11.94 0.81
CA ILE A 193 15.31 -10.90 -0.18
C ILE A 193 15.09 -9.55 0.51
N LEU A 194 14.33 -9.53 1.62
CA LEU A 194 14.10 -8.31 2.38
C LEU A 194 15.41 -7.67 2.87
N GLU A 195 16.32 -8.48 3.42
CA GLU A 195 17.64 -8.01 3.88
C GLU A 195 18.48 -7.41 2.74
N GLU A 196 18.42 -8.02 1.55
CA GLU A 196 19.13 -7.50 0.38
C GLU A 196 18.49 -6.22 -0.17
N VAL A 197 17.16 -6.12 -0.17
CA VAL A 197 16.44 -4.89 -0.55
C VAL A 197 16.79 -3.75 0.42
N GLU A 198 16.75 -4.00 1.74
CA GLU A 198 17.09 -3.00 2.75
C GLU A 198 18.53 -2.48 2.62
N LYS A 199 19.49 -3.35 2.30
CA LYS A 199 20.88 -2.92 2.05
C LYS A 199 21.01 -2.00 0.84
N ARG A 200 20.17 -2.19 -0.19
CA ARG A 200 20.20 -1.38 -1.42
C ARG A 200 19.40 -0.11 -1.32
N LEU A 201 18.38 -0.11 -0.47
CA LEU A 201 17.46 1.02 -0.23
C LEU A 201 17.45 1.36 1.27
N PRO A 202 18.58 1.81 1.85
CA PRO A 202 18.61 2.18 3.26
C PRO A 202 17.65 3.35 3.52
N ASP A 203 16.94 3.29 4.65
CA ASP A 203 15.96 4.30 5.09
C ASP A 203 14.74 4.46 4.14
N PHE A 204 14.56 3.57 3.19
CA PHE A 204 13.44 3.61 2.25
C PHE A 204 12.27 2.74 2.75
N PRO A 205 11.02 3.24 2.72
CA PRO A 205 9.87 2.49 3.20
C PRO A 205 9.56 1.27 2.33
N ILE A 206 9.53 0.10 2.97
CA ILE A 206 9.15 -1.17 2.35
C ILE A 206 7.77 -1.58 2.84
N VAL A 207 6.92 -2.04 1.91
CA VAL A 207 5.57 -2.49 2.19
C VAL A 207 5.44 -3.99 1.95
N LEU A 208 4.67 -4.65 2.81
CA LEU A 208 4.40 -6.08 2.71
C LEU A 208 2.90 -6.31 2.58
N HIS A 209 2.45 -6.56 1.36
CA HIS A 209 1.07 -6.97 1.09
C HIS A 209 0.82 -8.43 1.51
N GLY A 210 -0.44 -8.79 1.72
CA GLY A 210 -0.81 -10.15 2.13
C GLY A 210 -0.33 -10.55 3.54
N ALA A 211 0.08 -9.60 4.37
CA ALA A 211 0.69 -9.85 5.67
C ALA A 211 -0.26 -10.37 6.76
N SER A 212 -1.57 -10.24 6.60
CA SER A 212 -2.56 -10.62 7.62
C SER A 212 -2.60 -12.12 7.97
N SER A 213 -1.92 -12.97 7.21
CA SER A 213 -1.80 -14.42 7.46
C SER A 213 -0.39 -14.89 7.78
N VAL A 214 0.54 -13.95 7.95
CA VAL A 214 1.91 -14.28 8.37
C VAL A 214 1.88 -14.79 9.81
N PRO A 215 2.52 -15.92 10.12
CA PRO A 215 2.61 -16.42 11.49
C PRO A 215 3.28 -15.41 12.41
N GLN A 216 2.79 -15.34 13.66
CA GLN A 216 3.41 -14.47 14.68
C GLN A 216 4.78 -14.97 15.18
N LYS A 217 5.17 -16.17 14.77
CA LYS A 217 6.51 -16.77 14.95
C LYS A 217 6.76 -17.87 13.90
#